data_8406e82423223ca0684c8cd172a161dc
#
_entry.id   8406e82423223ca0684c8cd172a161dc
#
_cell.length_a   1.000
_cell.length_b   1.000
_cell.length_c   1.000
_cell.angle_alpha   90.00
_cell.angle_beta   90.00
_cell.angle_gamma   90.00
#
_symmetry.space_group_name_H-M   'P 1'
#
loop_
_entity.id
_entity.type
_entity.pdbx_description
1 polymer ?
#
loop_
_entity_poly.entity_id
_entity_poly.type
_entity_poly.pdbx_seq_one_letter_code
_entity_poly.pdbx_strand_id
1 'polypeptide(L)'
;MLRISHYLRTLAGQCPPPRSAKPGSPRAPVVIWNLLRRCNLTCKHCYATSADSVFRDELDTEAALKVIDDLHEAGVKVLILSGGEPLLREDLFQLSAYARAKGFFVALSSNGTLIDEGNIQQIAAARFDYVGISIDGLKATHDAFRQSEGSFERSMHAISLCRQAGIRVGLRTTLTQENHAQLPQLLALMREYDVQKFYLSHLNYSGRGKRSRQLDAHQQMSRDAMLMIFQQAWSDIQNGVPSDFVSGNNDADAVLLLQWVHQHLPEHYPQLEHLLHAWGGNASGSGIANIDNTGEVHPDTYWWQHSVGNVRRTSFREIWLERPDPLLLRLRQHPREIGGRCTECHWLGICNGNTRT
;
A
#
# COMPACT_ATOMS: atom_id res chain seq x y z
N MET A 1 1.86 1.44 6.99
CA MET A 1 1.13 2.55 6.31
C MET A 1 0.55 3.48 7.36
N LEU A 2 0.84 4.77 7.26
CA LEU A 2 0.32 5.81 8.14
C LEU A 2 -1.01 6.36 7.57
N ARG A 3 -2.10 6.22 8.31
CA ARG A 3 -3.44 6.70 7.93
C ARG A 3 -3.63 8.15 8.40
N ILE A 4 -3.03 9.10 7.69
CA ILE A 4 -2.92 10.51 8.07
C ILE A 4 -4.30 11.10 8.37
N SER A 5 -5.23 11.04 7.42
CA SER A 5 -6.58 11.59 7.61
C SER A 5 -7.34 10.96 8.79
N HIS A 6 -7.10 9.67 9.06
CA HIS A 6 -7.76 9.02 10.20
C HIS A 6 -7.26 9.57 11.54
N TYR A 7 -5.93 9.74 11.69
CA TYR A 7 -5.36 10.34 12.90
C TYR A 7 -5.87 11.76 13.10
N LEU A 8 -5.80 12.59 12.06
CA LEU A 8 -6.25 13.98 12.14
C LEU A 8 -7.76 14.12 12.43
N ARG A 9 -8.60 13.26 11.83
CA ARG A 9 -10.04 13.20 12.19
C ARG A 9 -10.27 12.75 13.63
N THR A 10 -9.44 11.84 14.14
CA THR A 10 -9.52 11.44 15.56
C THR A 10 -9.21 12.62 16.47
N LEU A 11 -8.20 13.42 16.16
CA LEU A 11 -7.86 14.64 16.90
C LEU A 11 -9.00 15.67 16.83
N ALA A 12 -9.64 15.81 15.68
CA ALA A 12 -10.82 16.68 15.49
C ALA A 12 -12.12 16.13 16.11
N GLY A 13 -12.10 14.98 16.79
CA GLY A 13 -13.28 14.37 17.40
C GLY A 13 -14.30 13.80 16.41
N GLN A 14 -13.93 13.65 15.12
CA GLN A 14 -14.85 13.22 14.05
C GLN A 14 -14.94 11.71 13.87
N CYS A 15 -13.99 10.95 14.42
CA CYS A 15 -14.00 9.49 14.37
C CYS A 15 -13.28 8.90 15.58
N PRO A 16 -13.59 7.63 15.93
CA PRO A 16 -12.85 6.94 16.99
C PRO A 16 -11.39 6.70 16.58
N PRO A 17 -10.47 6.54 17.56
CA PRO A 17 -9.08 6.25 17.28
C PRO A 17 -8.93 4.95 16.50
N PRO A 18 -7.85 4.82 15.69
CA PRO A 18 -7.55 3.57 15.02
C PRO A 18 -7.46 2.42 16.02
N ARG A 19 -8.12 1.31 15.72
CA ARG A 19 -7.94 0.09 16.53
C ARG A 19 -6.50 -0.39 16.32
N SER A 20 -5.68 -0.30 17.35
CA SER A 20 -4.33 -0.87 17.37
C SER A 20 -4.32 -2.15 18.19
N ALA A 21 -3.75 -3.21 17.64
CA ALA A 21 -3.33 -4.32 18.47
C ALA A 21 -2.04 -3.92 19.20
N LYS A 22 -1.78 -4.54 20.36
CA LYS A 22 -0.51 -4.32 21.04
C LYS A 22 0.65 -4.53 20.06
N PRO A 23 1.56 -3.57 19.90
CA PRO A 23 2.71 -3.72 19.01
C PRO A 23 3.44 -5.04 19.28
N GLY A 24 3.87 -5.72 18.21
CA GLY A 24 4.56 -7.00 18.30
C GLY A 24 3.68 -8.24 18.56
N SER A 25 2.39 -8.08 18.89
CA SER A 25 1.53 -9.24 19.10
C SER A 25 1.24 -9.98 17.77
N PRO A 26 1.29 -11.34 17.78
CA PRO A 26 0.89 -12.12 16.62
C PRO A 26 -0.56 -11.83 16.23
N ARG A 27 -0.77 -11.51 14.96
CA ARG A 27 -2.12 -11.26 14.42
C ARG A 27 -2.15 -11.59 12.93
N ALA A 28 -3.35 -11.86 12.42
CA ALA A 28 -3.55 -11.95 11.00
C ALA A 28 -3.26 -10.60 10.31
N PRO A 29 -2.42 -10.57 9.28
CA PRO A 29 -2.01 -9.34 8.61
C PRO A 29 -3.02 -8.90 7.55
N VAL A 30 -2.82 -7.70 7.00
CA VAL A 30 -3.28 -7.37 5.65
C VAL A 30 -2.40 -8.15 4.67
N VAL A 31 -3.00 -8.93 3.78
CA VAL A 31 -2.27 -9.68 2.77
C VAL A 31 -2.32 -8.95 1.43
N ILE A 32 -1.16 -8.66 0.89
CA ILE A 32 -1.00 -8.18 -0.49
C ILE A 32 -0.56 -9.39 -1.31
N TRP A 33 -1.38 -9.81 -2.26
CA TRP A 33 -1.13 -10.99 -3.07
C TRP A 33 -0.80 -10.61 -4.51
N ASN A 34 0.43 -10.87 -4.90
CA ASN A 34 0.85 -10.76 -6.28
C ASN A 34 0.40 -12.02 -7.05
N LEU A 35 -0.82 -12.00 -7.58
CA LEU A 35 -1.48 -13.14 -8.23
C LEU A 35 -0.70 -13.68 -9.43
N LEU A 36 0.02 -12.80 -10.11
CA LEU A 36 0.88 -13.10 -11.26
C LEU A 36 2.02 -12.09 -11.32
N ARG A 37 3.05 -12.41 -12.08
CA ARG A 37 4.18 -11.50 -12.31
C ARG A 37 4.14 -10.83 -13.69
N ARG A 38 3.33 -11.35 -14.64
CA ARG A 38 3.13 -10.72 -15.94
C ARG A 38 2.51 -9.33 -15.79
N CYS A 39 3.00 -8.36 -16.57
CA CYS A 39 2.50 -6.99 -16.61
C CYS A 39 2.70 -6.40 -17.99
N ASN A 40 1.73 -5.68 -18.49
CA ASN A 40 1.81 -4.94 -19.74
C ASN A 40 2.68 -3.67 -19.66
N LEU A 41 3.26 -3.35 -18.47
CA LEU A 41 4.16 -2.22 -18.24
C LEU A 41 5.50 -2.67 -17.65
N THR A 42 6.55 -1.85 -17.87
CA THR A 42 7.91 -2.10 -17.36
C THR A 42 8.45 -0.97 -16.47
N CYS A 43 7.62 -0.45 -15.58
CA CYS A 43 7.88 0.72 -14.73
C CYS A 43 9.26 0.73 -14.08
N LYS A 44 9.90 1.91 -13.99
CA LYS A 44 11.24 2.11 -13.41
C LYS A 44 11.38 1.65 -11.95
N HIS A 45 10.32 1.69 -11.16
CA HIS A 45 10.31 1.39 -9.72
C HIS A 45 9.73 0.02 -9.35
N CYS A 46 9.39 -0.82 -10.31
CA CYS A 46 8.67 -2.08 -10.06
C CYS A 46 9.46 -3.01 -9.14
N TYR A 47 8.93 -3.26 -7.94
CA TYR A 47 9.53 -4.15 -6.95
C TYR A 47 9.50 -5.62 -7.39
N ALA A 48 8.44 -6.04 -8.10
CA ALA A 48 8.25 -7.40 -8.59
C ALA A 48 9.05 -7.71 -9.87
N THR A 49 9.71 -6.71 -10.45
CA THR A 49 10.42 -6.86 -11.76
C THR A 49 9.56 -7.47 -12.87
N SER A 50 8.28 -7.09 -12.89
CA SER A 50 7.28 -7.57 -13.83
C SER A 50 7.61 -7.17 -15.27
N ALA A 51 7.19 -7.98 -16.24
CA ALA A 51 7.35 -7.74 -17.67
C ALA A 51 6.21 -8.43 -18.43
N ASP A 52 5.99 -8.09 -19.69
CA ASP A 52 5.04 -8.80 -20.55
C ASP A 52 5.67 -10.10 -21.06
N SER A 53 5.73 -11.06 -20.17
CA SER A 53 6.25 -12.40 -20.44
C SER A 53 5.55 -13.43 -19.57
N VAL A 54 5.57 -14.68 -19.98
CA VAL A 54 5.06 -15.81 -19.18
C VAL A 54 6.06 -16.11 -18.07
N PHE A 55 5.57 -16.13 -16.83
CA PHE A 55 6.33 -16.61 -15.67
C PHE A 55 5.87 -18.03 -15.34
N ARG A 56 6.83 -18.89 -14.97
CA ARG A 56 6.55 -20.28 -14.62
C ARG A 56 6.14 -20.40 -13.16
N ASP A 57 5.54 -21.53 -12.83
CA ASP A 57 5.22 -21.93 -11.45
C ASP A 57 4.26 -20.98 -10.72
N GLU A 58 3.46 -20.19 -11.44
CA GLU A 58 2.40 -19.39 -10.85
C GLU A 58 1.30 -20.32 -10.29
N LEU A 59 0.62 -19.87 -9.24
CA LEU A 59 -0.50 -20.61 -8.66
C LEU A 59 -1.65 -20.66 -9.69
N ASP A 60 -2.12 -21.88 -10.01
CA ASP A 60 -3.33 -22.05 -10.77
C ASP A 60 -4.59 -21.68 -9.98
N THR A 61 -5.75 -21.75 -10.61
CA THR A 61 -7.02 -21.36 -9.97
C THR A 61 -7.33 -22.21 -8.74
N GLU A 62 -7.10 -23.53 -8.80
CA GLU A 62 -7.42 -24.44 -7.70
C GLU A 62 -6.52 -24.15 -6.50
N ALA A 63 -5.21 -24.00 -6.71
CA ALA A 63 -4.27 -23.62 -5.67
C ALA A 63 -4.60 -22.22 -5.09
N ALA A 64 -4.97 -21.27 -5.94
CA ALA A 64 -5.36 -19.93 -5.49
C ALA A 64 -6.63 -19.93 -4.61
N LEU A 65 -7.63 -20.75 -4.94
CA LEU A 65 -8.82 -20.91 -4.10
C LEU A 65 -8.47 -21.51 -2.73
N LYS A 66 -7.59 -22.52 -2.68
CA LYS A 66 -7.09 -23.09 -1.42
C LYS A 66 -6.35 -22.07 -0.56
N VAL A 67 -5.56 -21.18 -1.19
CA VAL A 67 -4.90 -20.08 -0.48
C VAL A 67 -5.93 -19.13 0.15
N ILE A 68 -7.03 -18.82 -0.54
CA ILE A 68 -8.11 -17.98 0.04
C ILE A 68 -8.73 -18.67 1.25
N ASP A 69 -8.97 -19.99 1.20
CA ASP A 69 -9.48 -20.76 2.35
C ASP A 69 -8.53 -20.68 3.54
N ASP A 70 -7.27 -20.92 3.30
CA ASP A 70 -6.22 -20.90 4.31
C ASP A 70 -6.04 -19.51 4.95
N LEU A 71 -6.10 -18.43 4.14
CA LEU A 71 -6.09 -17.06 4.64
C LEU A 71 -7.33 -16.77 5.52
N HIS A 72 -8.50 -17.28 5.13
CA HIS A 72 -9.71 -17.14 5.93
C HIS A 72 -9.57 -17.84 7.28
N GLU A 73 -9.08 -19.07 7.31
CA GLU A 73 -8.82 -19.85 8.53
C GLU A 73 -7.76 -19.18 9.42
N ALA A 74 -6.76 -18.54 8.82
CA ALA A 74 -5.77 -17.75 9.55
C ALA A 74 -6.34 -16.43 10.13
N GLY A 75 -7.60 -16.09 9.83
CA GLY A 75 -8.27 -14.89 10.33
C GLY A 75 -7.94 -13.59 9.56
N VAL A 76 -7.33 -13.69 8.37
CA VAL A 76 -7.08 -12.55 7.49
C VAL A 76 -8.42 -11.89 7.11
N LYS A 77 -8.47 -10.55 7.19
CA LYS A 77 -9.69 -9.79 6.89
C LYS A 77 -9.57 -8.93 5.64
N VAL A 78 -8.36 -8.59 5.25
CA VAL A 78 -8.09 -7.68 4.12
C VAL A 78 -7.16 -8.37 3.14
N LEU A 79 -7.62 -8.49 1.90
CA LEU A 79 -6.88 -9.06 0.78
C LEU A 79 -6.75 -8.00 -0.32
N ILE A 80 -5.52 -7.68 -0.69
CA ILE A 80 -5.24 -6.78 -1.80
C ILE A 80 -4.74 -7.61 -2.97
N LEU A 81 -5.58 -7.78 -3.99
CA LEU A 81 -5.22 -8.45 -5.22
C LEU A 81 -4.35 -7.52 -6.06
N SER A 82 -3.15 -7.95 -6.32
CA SER A 82 -2.08 -7.22 -6.99
C SER A 82 -1.32 -8.17 -7.93
N GLY A 83 -0.14 -7.78 -8.36
CA GLY A 83 0.71 -8.66 -9.16
C GLY A 83 1.72 -7.86 -9.97
N GLY A 84 1.95 -8.31 -11.20
CA GLY A 84 2.34 -7.45 -12.28
C GLY A 84 1.17 -6.53 -12.62
N GLU A 85 0.26 -7.00 -13.50
CA GLU A 85 -1.04 -6.36 -13.68
C GLU A 85 -2.14 -7.42 -13.46
N PRO A 86 -2.91 -7.33 -12.38
CA PRO A 86 -3.88 -8.38 -12.02
C PRO A 86 -4.98 -8.61 -13.05
N LEU A 87 -5.32 -7.62 -13.87
CA LEU A 87 -6.30 -7.75 -14.94
C LEU A 87 -5.84 -8.64 -16.11
N LEU A 88 -4.56 -9.04 -16.13
CA LEU A 88 -4.06 -10.05 -17.08
C LEU A 88 -4.30 -11.49 -16.61
N ARG A 89 -4.82 -11.69 -15.39
CA ARG A 89 -5.14 -12.99 -14.86
C ARG A 89 -6.61 -13.34 -15.15
N GLU A 90 -6.82 -14.43 -15.88
CA GLU A 90 -8.15 -14.81 -16.40
C GLU A 90 -9.18 -15.11 -15.30
N ASP A 91 -8.75 -15.73 -14.19
CA ASP A 91 -9.61 -16.09 -13.05
C ASP A 91 -9.71 -15.01 -11.96
N LEU A 92 -9.18 -13.79 -12.19
CA LEU A 92 -9.19 -12.69 -11.21
C LEU A 92 -10.57 -12.47 -10.56
N PHE A 93 -11.62 -12.40 -11.40
CA PHE A 93 -12.97 -12.11 -10.91
C PHE A 93 -13.56 -13.28 -10.13
N GLN A 94 -13.24 -14.52 -10.51
CA GLN A 94 -13.61 -15.72 -9.76
C GLN A 94 -12.96 -15.71 -8.36
N LEU A 95 -11.67 -15.43 -8.29
CA LEU A 95 -10.94 -15.34 -7.02
C LEU A 95 -11.47 -14.22 -6.13
N SER A 96 -11.76 -13.05 -6.73
CA SER A 96 -12.38 -11.93 -6.00
C SER A 96 -13.75 -12.30 -5.42
N ALA A 97 -14.62 -12.88 -6.23
CA ALA A 97 -15.95 -13.31 -5.80
C ALA A 97 -15.87 -14.33 -4.65
N TYR A 98 -14.97 -15.31 -4.78
CA TYR A 98 -14.76 -16.32 -3.75
C TYR A 98 -14.27 -15.73 -2.43
N ALA A 99 -13.28 -14.84 -2.47
CA ALA A 99 -12.78 -14.16 -1.29
C ALA A 99 -13.87 -13.30 -0.62
N ARG A 100 -14.67 -12.59 -1.41
CA ARG A 100 -15.79 -11.80 -0.88
C ARG A 100 -16.86 -12.67 -0.23
N ALA A 101 -17.20 -13.82 -0.81
CA ALA A 101 -18.14 -14.76 -0.23
C ALA A 101 -17.68 -15.28 1.15
N LYS A 102 -16.37 -15.31 1.39
CA LYS A 102 -15.77 -15.64 2.70
C LYS A 102 -15.65 -14.43 3.64
N GLY A 103 -16.12 -13.25 3.25
CA GLY A 103 -16.15 -12.06 4.11
C GLY A 103 -14.86 -11.24 4.13
N PHE A 104 -13.96 -11.43 3.16
CA PHE A 104 -12.81 -10.54 3.02
C PHE A 104 -13.23 -9.15 2.54
N PHE A 105 -12.55 -8.13 3.03
CA PHE A 105 -12.40 -6.86 2.33
C PHE A 105 -11.42 -7.09 1.17
N VAL A 106 -11.89 -6.95 -0.07
CA VAL A 106 -11.09 -7.23 -1.27
C VAL A 106 -10.81 -5.94 -2.02
N ALA A 107 -9.54 -5.59 -2.14
CA ALA A 107 -9.08 -4.46 -2.92
C ALA A 107 -8.32 -4.91 -4.16
N LEU A 108 -8.43 -4.14 -5.25
CA LEU A 108 -7.64 -4.31 -6.46
C LEU A 108 -6.55 -3.24 -6.54
N SER A 109 -5.33 -3.62 -6.87
CA SER A 109 -4.21 -2.70 -7.13
C SER A 109 -3.76 -2.87 -8.58
N SER A 110 -4.09 -1.91 -9.44
CA SER A 110 -3.87 -1.95 -10.88
C SER A 110 -3.10 -0.72 -11.38
N ASN A 111 -2.45 -0.85 -12.53
CA ASN A 111 -1.95 0.30 -13.27
C ASN A 111 -3.07 1.07 -14.00
N GLY A 112 -4.25 0.47 -14.14
CA GLY A 112 -5.45 1.05 -14.74
C GLY A 112 -5.52 0.97 -16.27
N THR A 113 -4.40 0.72 -16.96
CA THR A 113 -4.35 0.83 -18.43
C THR A 113 -5.15 -0.22 -19.21
N LEU A 114 -5.65 -1.24 -18.52
CA LEU A 114 -6.48 -2.31 -19.07
C LEU A 114 -7.95 -2.21 -18.63
N ILE A 115 -8.34 -1.14 -17.95
CA ILE A 115 -9.73 -0.87 -17.59
C ILE A 115 -10.34 -0.03 -18.71
N ASP A 116 -11.36 -0.56 -19.36
CA ASP A 116 -12.04 0.07 -20.49
C ASP A 116 -13.55 -0.22 -20.47
N GLU A 117 -14.28 0.25 -21.49
CA GLU A 117 -15.71 0.05 -21.66
C GLU A 117 -16.10 -1.44 -21.80
N GLY A 118 -15.17 -2.26 -22.29
CA GLY A 118 -15.38 -3.70 -22.49
C GLY A 118 -15.43 -4.49 -21.18
N ASN A 119 -14.72 -4.02 -20.13
CA ASN A 119 -14.62 -4.76 -18.88
C ASN A 119 -15.12 -4.03 -17.63
N ILE A 120 -15.46 -2.75 -17.71
CA ILE A 120 -15.87 -1.97 -16.52
C ILE A 120 -17.10 -2.57 -15.81
N GLN A 121 -18.06 -3.14 -16.55
CA GLN A 121 -19.24 -3.79 -15.96
C GLN A 121 -18.84 -5.04 -15.17
N GLN A 122 -17.87 -5.80 -15.65
CA GLN A 122 -17.34 -6.97 -14.96
C GLN A 122 -16.59 -6.57 -13.68
N ILE A 123 -15.80 -5.49 -13.74
CA ILE A 123 -15.10 -4.93 -12.57
C ILE A 123 -16.11 -4.43 -11.52
N ALA A 124 -17.19 -3.76 -11.96
CA ALA A 124 -18.26 -3.31 -11.07
C ALA A 124 -18.98 -4.49 -10.41
N ALA A 125 -19.30 -5.55 -11.21
CA ALA A 125 -19.94 -6.76 -10.71
C ALA A 125 -19.06 -7.52 -9.69
N ALA A 126 -17.74 -7.43 -9.78
CA ALA A 126 -16.81 -8.00 -8.82
C ALA A 126 -16.89 -7.34 -7.43
N ARG A 127 -17.49 -6.15 -7.33
CA ARG A 127 -17.71 -5.41 -6.06
C ARG A 127 -16.44 -5.27 -5.23
N PHE A 128 -15.33 -4.90 -5.83
CA PHE A 128 -14.14 -4.53 -5.07
C PHE A 128 -14.49 -3.43 -4.07
N ASP A 129 -14.03 -3.58 -2.83
CA ASP A 129 -14.22 -2.55 -1.80
C ASP A 129 -13.43 -1.28 -2.12
N TYR A 130 -12.37 -1.43 -2.93
CA TYR A 130 -11.50 -0.35 -3.33
C TYR A 130 -10.68 -0.75 -4.56
N VAL A 131 -10.53 0.15 -5.53
CA VAL A 131 -9.63 0.01 -6.67
C VAL A 131 -8.56 1.10 -6.59
N GLY A 132 -7.31 0.70 -6.35
CA GLY A 132 -6.16 1.60 -6.35
C GLY A 132 -5.55 1.69 -7.73
N ILE A 133 -5.58 2.86 -8.35
CA ILE A 133 -4.98 3.12 -9.67
C ILE A 133 -3.72 3.96 -9.50
N SER A 134 -2.67 3.54 -10.18
CA SER A 134 -1.35 4.16 -10.06
C SER A 134 -1.21 5.37 -10.97
N ILE A 135 -0.90 6.55 -10.41
CA ILE A 135 -0.61 7.80 -11.13
C ILE A 135 0.65 8.42 -10.52
N ASP A 136 1.77 8.36 -11.23
CA ASP A 136 3.08 8.79 -10.70
C ASP A 136 3.55 10.16 -11.24
N GLY A 137 2.65 11.04 -11.57
CA GLY A 137 2.93 12.37 -12.07
C GLY A 137 1.93 12.77 -13.14
N LEU A 138 2.12 13.95 -13.73
CA LEU A 138 1.38 14.38 -14.91
C LEU A 138 1.84 13.59 -16.13
N LYS A 139 1.12 13.68 -17.25
CA LYS A 139 1.26 12.88 -18.45
C LYS A 139 2.71 12.51 -18.79
N ALA A 140 3.57 13.47 -19.08
CA ALA A 140 4.94 13.20 -19.51
C ALA A 140 5.77 12.46 -18.44
N THR A 141 5.64 12.86 -17.18
CA THR A 141 6.35 12.25 -16.05
C THR A 141 5.84 10.84 -15.79
N HIS A 142 4.52 10.65 -15.79
CA HIS A 142 3.90 9.34 -15.59
C HIS A 142 4.32 8.36 -16.69
N ASP A 143 4.17 8.73 -17.96
CA ASP A 143 4.48 7.87 -19.10
C ASP A 143 5.96 7.47 -19.12
N ALA A 144 6.87 8.44 -18.86
CA ALA A 144 8.30 8.17 -18.74
C ALA A 144 8.66 7.26 -17.56
N PHE A 145 7.97 7.39 -16.42
CA PHE A 145 8.19 6.57 -15.24
C PHE A 145 7.63 5.15 -15.41
N ARG A 146 6.45 5.04 -16.06
CA ARG A 146 5.80 3.77 -16.40
C ARG A 146 6.38 3.10 -17.64
N GLN A 147 7.24 3.81 -18.40
CA GLN A 147 7.84 3.37 -19.67
C GLN A 147 6.78 2.95 -20.71
N SER A 148 5.71 3.73 -20.81
CA SER A 148 4.60 3.47 -21.73
C SER A 148 3.89 4.76 -22.09
N GLU A 149 4.07 5.20 -23.33
CA GLU A 149 3.37 6.36 -23.88
C GLU A 149 1.85 6.17 -23.84
N GLY A 150 1.13 7.24 -23.46
CA GLY A 150 -0.33 7.22 -23.31
C GLY A 150 -0.83 6.42 -22.11
N SER A 151 0.05 5.95 -21.22
CA SER A 151 -0.39 5.25 -20.01
C SER A 151 -1.13 6.16 -19.04
N PHE A 152 -0.77 7.44 -18.98
CA PHE A 152 -1.46 8.43 -18.18
C PHE A 152 -2.93 8.58 -18.60
N GLU A 153 -3.18 8.81 -19.88
CA GLU A 153 -4.55 8.98 -20.39
C GLU A 153 -5.40 7.73 -20.16
N ARG A 154 -4.85 6.54 -20.42
CA ARG A 154 -5.55 5.28 -20.17
C ARG A 154 -5.90 5.11 -18.69
N SER A 155 -4.96 5.42 -17.78
CA SER A 155 -5.19 5.31 -16.34
C SER A 155 -6.19 6.35 -15.84
N MET A 156 -6.18 7.58 -16.36
CA MET A 156 -7.17 8.61 -16.02
C MET A 156 -8.56 8.26 -16.57
N HIS A 157 -8.63 7.70 -17.78
CA HIS A 157 -9.87 7.18 -18.35
C HIS A 157 -10.46 6.06 -17.49
N ALA A 158 -9.62 5.11 -17.05
CA ALA A 158 -10.01 4.06 -16.13
C ALA A 158 -10.59 4.59 -14.80
N ILE A 159 -10.00 5.66 -14.25
CA ILE A 159 -10.52 6.32 -13.06
C ILE A 159 -11.92 6.87 -13.32
N SER A 160 -12.11 7.54 -14.46
CA SER A 160 -13.43 8.09 -14.87
C SER A 160 -14.48 6.97 -14.99
N LEU A 161 -14.16 5.88 -15.70
CA LEU A 161 -15.06 4.73 -15.85
C LEU A 161 -15.41 4.10 -14.50
N CYS A 162 -14.43 3.87 -13.64
CA CYS A 162 -14.66 3.32 -12.30
C CYS A 162 -15.57 4.23 -11.47
N ARG A 163 -15.35 5.55 -11.51
CA ARG A 163 -16.20 6.51 -10.78
C ARG A 163 -17.63 6.52 -11.30
N GLN A 164 -17.81 6.53 -12.62
CA GLN A 164 -19.14 6.45 -13.27
C GLN A 164 -19.87 5.15 -12.90
N ALA A 165 -19.14 4.05 -12.76
CA ALA A 165 -19.68 2.76 -12.32
C ALA A 165 -19.89 2.65 -10.80
N GLY A 166 -19.69 3.73 -10.02
CA GLY A 166 -19.86 3.74 -8.56
C GLY A 166 -18.78 3.02 -7.78
N ILE A 167 -17.65 2.72 -8.40
CA ILE A 167 -16.51 2.03 -7.76
C ILE A 167 -15.69 3.04 -6.97
N ARG A 168 -15.33 2.69 -5.73
CA ARG A 168 -14.38 3.49 -4.93
C ARG A 168 -12.99 3.41 -5.50
N VAL A 169 -12.45 4.54 -5.93
CA VAL A 169 -11.11 4.64 -6.50
C VAL A 169 -10.20 5.41 -5.56
N GLY A 170 -8.90 5.11 -5.62
CA GLY A 170 -7.86 5.94 -5.03
C GLY A 170 -6.65 6.07 -5.92
N LEU A 171 -6.05 7.24 -5.92
CA LEU A 171 -4.76 7.48 -6.57
C LEU A 171 -3.62 6.91 -5.73
N ARG A 172 -2.67 6.26 -6.40
CA ARG A 172 -1.45 5.73 -5.78
C ARG A 172 -0.25 6.32 -6.50
N THR A 173 0.54 7.08 -5.76
CA THR A 173 1.69 7.81 -6.30
C THR A 173 2.96 7.37 -5.58
N THR A 174 4.03 7.08 -6.31
CA THR A 174 5.37 6.92 -5.76
C THR A 174 6.13 8.22 -5.89
N LEU A 175 6.49 8.83 -4.77
CA LEU A 175 7.21 10.10 -4.72
C LEU A 175 8.64 9.93 -5.24
N THR A 176 9.03 10.82 -6.14
CA THR A 176 10.38 10.88 -6.75
C THR A 176 10.80 12.33 -6.94
N GLN A 177 12.08 12.55 -7.32
CA GLN A 177 12.56 13.88 -7.71
C GLN A 177 11.83 14.43 -8.93
N GLU A 178 11.35 13.55 -9.83
CA GLU A 178 10.70 13.93 -11.09
C GLU A 178 9.26 14.42 -10.88
N ASN A 179 8.58 13.99 -9.79
CA ASN A 179 7.16 14.28 -9.59
C ASN A 179 6.82 15.08 -8.32
N HIS A 180 7.78 15.32 -7.41
CA HIS A 180 7.49 16.00 -6.14
C HIS A 180 6.86 17.39 -6.36
N ALA A 181 7.33 18.15 -7.36
CA ALA A 181 6.79 19.48 -7.69
C ALA A 181 5.38 19.42 -8.34
N GLN A 182 4.95 18.24 -8.79
CA GLN A 182 3.63 18.02 -9.39
C GLN A 182 2.56 17.58 -8.38
N LEU A 183 2.93 17.42 -7.11
CA LEU A 183 1.99 16.99 -6.07
C LEU A 183 0.74 17.89 -5.97
N PRO A 184 0.82 19.22 -6.04
CA PRO A 184 -0.37 20.07 -6.04
C PRO A 184 -1.35 19.74 -7.17
N GLN A 185 -0.82 19.48 -8.38
CA GLN A 185 -1.63 19.14 -9.55
C GLN A 185 -2.23 17.73 -9.41
N LEU A 186 -1.50 16.77 -8.82
CA LEU A 186 -2.05 15.44 -8.53
C LEU A 186 -3.20 15.50 -7.52
N LEU A 187 -3.10 16.37 -6.51
CA LEU A 187 -4.19 16.61 -5.57
C LEU A 187 -5.38 17.33 -6.24
N ALA A 188 -5.12 18.19 -7.22
CA ALA A 188 -6.18 18.81 -8.03
C ALA A 188 -6.91 17.77 -8.89
N LEU A 189 -6.18 16.85 -9.57
CA LEU A 189 -6.78 15.73 -10.30
C LEU A 189 -7.64 14.84 -9.41
N MET A 190 -7.21 14.59 -8.17
CA MET A 190 -7.99 13.82 -7.21
C MET A 190 -9.38 14.46 -7.00
N ARG A 191 -9.46 15.78 -6.91
CA ARG A 191 -10.74 16.51 -6.76
C ARG A 191 -11.54 16.55 -8.05
N GLU A 192 -10.89 16.82 -9.17
CA GLU A 192 -11.52 16.89 -10.48
C GLU A 192 -12.26 15.58 -10.84
N TYR A 193 -11.64 14.44 -10.51
CA TYR A 193 -12.20 13.12 -10.77
C TYR A 193 -13.01 12.54 -9.60
N ASP A 194 -13.31 13.33 -8.58
CA ASP A 194 -14.02 12.91 -7.36
C ASP A 194 -13.40 11.66 -6.71
N VAL A 195 -12.08 11.59 -6.68
CA VAL A 195 -11.34 10.52 -6.01
C VAL A 195 -11.06 10.94 -4.57
N GLN A 196 -11.55 10.16 -3.61
CA GLN A 196 -11.44 10.52 -2.20
C GLN A 196 -10.17 10.03 -1.53
N LYS A 197 -9.46 9.08 -2.12
CA LYS A 197 -8.27 8.48 -1.49
C LYS A 197 -7.00 8.78 -2.26
N PHE A 198 -5.98 9.23 -1.52
CA PHE A 198 -4.63 9.44 -2.03
C PHE A 198 -3.63 8.65 -1.19
N TYR A 199 -2.89 7.76 -1.85
CA TYR A 199 -1.81 7.01 -1.21
C TYR A 199 -0.47 7.48 -1.76
N LEU A 200 0.31 8.18 -0.94
CA LEU A 200 1.69 8.53 -1.25
C LEU A 200 2.63 7.44 -0.75
N SER A 201 3.40 6.88 -1.64
CA SER A 201 4.45 5.90 -1.35
C SER A 201 5.81 6.53 -1.57
N HIS A 202 6.73 6.36 -0.63
CA HIS A 202 8.13 6.65 -0.89
C HIS A 202 8.74 5.57 -1.78
N LEU A 203 9.71 5.93 -2.62
CA LEU A 203 10.39 4.97 -3.48
C LEU A 203 11.08 3.89 -2.64
N ASN A 204 10.82 2.63 -2.94
CA ASN A 204 11.49 1.49 -2.33
C ASN A 204 12.60 0.95 -3.24
N TYR A 205 13.67 0.43 -2.68
CA TYR A 205 14.85 -0.04 -3.42
C TYR A 205 14.81 -1.54 -3.74
N SER A 206 13.63 -2.13 -3.73
CA SER A 206 13.41 -3.51 -4.18
C SER A 206 13.25 -3.60 -5.70
N GLY A 207 13.62 -4.71 -6.29
CA GLY A 207 13.50 -4.95 -7.74
C GLY A 207 14.18 -3.88 -8.60
N ARG A 208 13.44 -3.33 -9.59
CA ARG A 208 13.94 -2.23 -10.43
C ARG A 208 14.11 -0.92 -9.67
N GLY A 209 13.41 -0.74 -8.56
CA GLY A 209 13.60 0.41 -7.68
C GLY A 209 15.05 0.59 -7.20
N LYS A 210 15.80 -0.52 -7.03
CA LYS A 210 17.24 -0.47 -6.71
C LYS A 210 18.05 0.25 -7.78
N ARG A 211 17.74 0.04 -9.05
CA ARG A 211 18.41 0.69 -10.20
C ARG A 211 17.97 2.14 -10.38
N SER A 212 16.80 2.47 -9.87
CA SER A 212 16.19 3.81 -9.94
C SER A 212 16.41 4.64 -8.66
N ARG A 213 17.33 4.22 -7.79
CA ARG A 213 17.62 4.88 -6.50
C ARG A 213 17.95 6.36 -6.65
N GLN A 214 18.62 6.75 -7.73
CA GLN A 214 18.91 8.15 -8.04
C GLN A 214 17.65 9.01 -8.28
N LEU A 215 16.50 8.41 -8.54
CA LEU A 215 15.22 9.10 -8.69
C LEU A 215 14.51 9.34 -7.35
N ASP A 216 15.02 8.78 -6.25
CA ASP A 216 14.39 8.95 -4.94
C ASP A 216 14.35 10.42 -4.54
N ALA A 217 13.23 10.86 -3.99
CA ALA A 217 13.07 12.21 -3.50
C ALA A 217 14.08 12.49 -2.36
N HIS A 218 14.79 13.62 -2.46
CA HIS A 218 15.67 14.05 -1.38
C HIS A 218 14.89 14.27 -0.09
N GLN A 219 15.62 14.24 1.04
CA GLN A 219 15.00 14.38 2.35
C GLN A 219 14.11 15.63 2.46
N GLN A 220 14.53 16.77 1.92
CA GLN A 220 13.74 18.00 1.92
C GLN A 220 12.47 17.86 1.05
N MET A 221 12.59 17.30 -0.17
CA MET A 221 11.43 17.05 -1.04
C MET A 221 10.40 16.11 -0.40
N SER A 222 10.88 15.07 0.28
CA SER A 222 10.00 14.15 1.02
C SER A 222 9.30 14.86 2.18
N ARG A 223 10.03 15.70 2.91
CA ARG A 223 9.47 16.50 4.00
C ARG A 223 8.41 17.49 3.49
N ASP A 224 8.70 18.24 2.44
CA ASP A 224 7.79 19.23 1.85
C ASP A 224 6.51 18.58 1.33
N ALA A 225 6.64 17.44 0.65
CA ALA A 225 5.48 16.66 0.18
C ALA A 225 4.60 16.20 1.34
N MET A 226 5.18 15.69 2.42
CA MET A 226 4.42 15.24 3.58
C MET A 226 3.76 16.40 4.33
N LEU A 227 4.46 17.53 4.51
CA LEU A 227 3.88 18.73 5.14
C LEU A 227 2.69 19.25 4.33
N MET A 228 2.79 19.28 3.00
CA MET A 228 1.67 19.64 2.10
C MET A 228 0.47 18.70 2.31
N ILE A 229 0.70 17.39 2.39
CA ILE A 229 -0.37 16.41 2.63
C ILE A 229 -1.00 16.60 4.01
N PHE A 230 -0.22 16.88 5.06
CA PHE A 230 -0.77 17.11 6.40
C PHE A 230 -1.66 18.36 6.43
N GLN A 231 -1.18 19.44 5.84
CA GLN A 231 -1.92 20.69 5.73
C GLN A 231 -3.20 20.51 4.91
N GLN A 232 -3.13 19.81 3.77
CA GLN A 232 -4.30 19.53 2.95
C GLN A 232 -5.31 18.64 3.69
N ALA A 233 -4.84 17.57 4.35
CA ALA A 233 -5.71 16.68 5.12
C ALA A 233 -6.44 17.42 6.25
N TRP A 234 -5.74 18.30 6.96
CA TRP A 234 -6.34 19.10 8.01
C TRP A 234 -7.34 20.11 7.47
N SER A 235 -7.00 20.83 6.40
CA SER A 235 -7.90 21.74 5.71
C SER A 235 -9.17 21.03 5.23
N ASP A 236 -9.06 19.86 4.63
CA ASP A 236 -10.19 19.06 4.16
C ASP A 236 -11.11 18.64 5.33
N ILE A 237 -10.52 18.27 6.47
CA ILE A 237 -11.27 17.91 7.68
C ILE A 237 -12.05 19.11 8.20
N GLN A 238 -11.44 20.29 8.27
CA GLN A 238 -12.09 21.52 8.72
C GLN A 238 -13.24 21.95 7.81
N ASN A 239 -13.12 21.69 6.50
CA ASN A 239 -14.11 22.05 5.48
C ASN A 239 -15.10 20.91 5.16
N GLY A 240 -15.06 19.78 5.88
CA GLY A 240 -15.98 18.67 5.68
C GLY A 240 -15.77 17.90 4.37
N VAL A 241 -14.58 18.03 3.74
CA VAL A 241 -14.24 17.33 2.50
C VAL A 241 -13.86 15.87 2.82
N PRO A 242 -14.48 14.87 2.19
CA PRO A 242 -14.25 13.46 2.51
C PRO A 242 -12.98 12.91 1.83
N SER A 243 -11.81 13.44 2.18
CA SER A 243 -10.52 12.95 1.66
C SER A 243 -9.85 11.98 2.62
N ASP A 244 -9.15 10.96 2.09
CA ASP A 244 -8.40 9.95 2.86
C ASP A 244 -6.95 9.91 2.38
N PHE A 245 -6.06 10.58 3.11
CA PHE A 245 -4.63 10.59 2.83
C PHE A 245 -3.91 9.53 3.64
N VAL A 246 -3.08 8.76 2.94
CA VAL A 246 -2.28 7.67 3.52
C VAL A 246 -0.85 7.76 3.00
N SER A 247 0.16 7.56 3.85
CA SER A 247 1.55 7.38 3.40
C SER A 247 2.06 5.97 3.68
N GLY A 248 3.05 5.56 2.91
CA GLY A 248 3.70 4.25 3.05
C GLY A 248 5.16 4.25 2.64
N ASN A 249 5.85 3.18 3.03
CA ASN A 249 7.26 2.91 2.78
C ASN A 249 8.23 3.89 3.47
N ASN A 250 7.72 4.73 4.38
CA ASN A 250 8.55 5.55 5.26
C ASN A 250 7.80 5.80 6.58
N ASP A 251 8.02 4.95 7.56
CA ASP A 251 7.29 5.03 8.83
C ASP A 251 7.73 6.23 9.70
N ALA A 252 8.83 6.91 9.34
CA ALA A 252 9.24 8.18 9.93
C ALA A 252 8.27 9.35 9.61
N ASP A 253 7.38 9.19 8.62
CA ASP A 253 6.30 10.16 8.35
C ASP A 253 5.40 10.38 9.56
N ALA A 254 5.26 9.36 10.42
CA ALA A 254 4.51 9.48 11.67
C ALA A 254 5.18 10.44 12.66
N VAL A 255 6.50 10.42 12.72
CA VAL A 255 7.28 11.36 13.55
C VAL A 255 7.14 12.78 13.01
N LEU A 256 7.19 12.93 11.68
CA LEU A 256 6.98 14.23 11.04
C LEU A 256 5.55 14.76 11.27
N LEU A 257 4.53 13.87 11.23
CA LEU A 257 3.15 14.24 11.57
C LEU A 257 3.05 14.71 13.02
N LEU A 258 3.70 14.02 13.96
CA LEU A 258 3.71 14.40 15.36
C LEU A 258 4.37 15.77 15.57
N GLN A 259 5.49 16.05 14.88
CA GLN A 259 6.15 17.35 14.92
C GLN A 259 5.26 18.45 14.31
N TRP A 260 4.58 18.17 13.22
CA TRP A 260 3.65 19.09 12.58
C TRP A 260 2.47 19.44 13.52
N VAL A 261 1.90 18.43 14.20
CA VAL A 261 0.83 18.64 15.19
C VAL A 261 1.36 19.43 16.39
N HIS A 262 2.56 19.16 16.86
CA HIS A 262 3.16 19.97 17.95
C HIS A 262 3.25 21.45 17.59
N GLN A 263 3.56 21.76 16.35
CA GLN A 263 3.69 23.14 15.87
C GLN A 263 2.36 23.84 15.60
N HIS A 264 1.35 23.13 15.08
CA HIS A 264 0.11 23.74 14.56
C HIS A 264 -1.12 23.46 15.43
N LEU A 265 -1.09 22.41 16.25
CA LEU A 265 -2.19 21.91 17.08
C LEU A 265 -1.64 21.39 18.41
N PRO A 266 -0.89 22.22 19.18
CA PRO A 266 -0.12 21.76 20.35
C PRO A 266 -0.97 21.06 21.42
N GLU A 267 -2.25 21.43 21.55
CA GLU A 267 -3.20 20.80 22.47
C GLU A 267 -3.46 19.32 22.14
N HIS A 268 -3.28 18.90 20.90
CA HIS A 268 -3.48 17.52 20.44
C HIS A 268 -2.19 16.67 20.46
N TYR A 269 -1.03 17.28 20.77
CA TYR A 269 0.25 16.56 20.75
C TYR A 269 0.27 15.31 21.65
N PRO A 270 -0.15 15.38 22.94
CA PRO A 270 -0.09 14.22 23.82
C PRO A 270 -0.99 13.07 23.35
N GLN A 271 -2.17 13.43 22.79
CA GLN A 271 -3.09 12.43 22.24
C GLN A 271 -2.50 11.73 21.02
N LEU A 272 -1.93 12.47 20.08
CA LEU A 272 -1.33 11.89 18.88
C LEU A 272 -0.10 11.02 19.22
N GLU A 273 0.75 11.50 20.11
CA GLU A 273 1.93 10.77 20.58
C GLU A 273 1.52 9.39 21.15
N HIS A 274 0.52 9.37 22.03
CA HIS A 274 -0.04 8.13 22.57
C HIS A 274 -0.56 7.18 21.46
N LEU A 275 -1.32 7.72 20.50
CA LEU A 275 -1.86 6.94 19.38
C LEU A 275 -0.77 6.38 18.47
N LEU A 276 0.30 7.13 18.22
CA LEU A 276 1.41 6.67 17.37
C LEU A 276 2.28 5.62 18.07
N HIS A 277 2.48 5.71 19.38
CA HIS A 277 3.09 4.63 20.16
C HIS A 277 2.23 3.35 20.12
N ALA A 278 0.92 3.48 20.21
CA ALA A 278 0.01 2.34 20.10
C ALA A 278 -0.04 1.75 18.67
N TRP A 279 0.20 2.55 17.64
CA TRP A 279 0.34 2.08 16.25
C TRP A 279 1.57 1.19 16.06
N GLY A 280 2.69 1.58 16.67
CA GLY A 280 3.92 0.79 16.71
C GLY A 280 4.74 0.78 15.42
N GLY A 281 4.52 1.72 14.49
CA GLY A 281 5.37 1.95 13.33
C GLY A 281 5.30 0.90 12.25
N ASN A 282 6.47 0.50 11.78
CA ASN A 282 6.64 -0.42 10.66
C ASN A 282 5.96 -1.77 10.91
N ALA A 283 5.10 -2.16 9.96
CA ALA A 283 4.23 -3.33 10.06
C ALA A 283 4.73 -4.57 9.32
N SER A 284 5.94 -4.53 8.70
CA SER A 284 6.52 -5.69 8.01
C SER A 284 6.66 -6.88 8.95
N GLY A 285 6.20 -8.05 8.54
CA GLY A 285 6.25 -9.28 9.33
C GLY A 285 5.26 -9.34 10.50
N SER A 286 4.45 -8.30 10.73
CA SER A 286 3.47 -8.25 11.81
C SER A 286 2.05 -7.92 11.33
N GLY A 287 1.84 -6.77 10.74
CA GLY A 287 0.53 -6.30 10.27
C GLY A 287 0.35 -6.31 8.76
N ILE A 288 1.40 -6.61 8.01
CA ILE A 288 1.42 -6.77 6.56
C ILE A 288 2.16 -8.04 6.21
N ALA A 289 1.64 -8.79 5.24
CA ALA A 289 2.30 -9.91 4.58
C ALA A 289 2.16 -9.75 3.06
N ASN A 290 3.05 -10.39 2.32
CA ASN A 290 2.92 -10.54 0.88
C ASN A 290 2.95 -12.04 0.53
N ILE A 291 2.12 -12.43 -0.44
CA ILE A 291 2.22 -13.71 -1.12
C ILE A 291 2.57 -13.40 -2.57
N ASP A 292 3.61 -14.04 -3.10
CA ASP A 292 3.99 -13.85 -4.49
C ASP A 292 3.24 -14.81 -5.43
N ASN A 293 3.50 -14.69 -6.73
CA ASN A 293 2.85 -15.48 -7.77
C ASN A 293 3.15 -16.98 -7.69
N THR A 294 4.20 -17.40 -7.00
CA THR A 294 4.59 -18.80 -6.81
C THR A 294 4.14 -19.38 -5.48
N GLY A 295 3.52 -18.55 -4.62
CA GLY A 295 3.04 -18.93 -3.29
C GLY A 295 4.05 -18.73 -2.17
N GLU A 296 5.20 -18.11 -2.43
CA GLU A 296 6.14 -17.75 -1.38
C GLU A 296 5.55 -16.62 -0.52
N VAL A 297 5.69 -16.74 0.78
CA VAL A 297 5.23 -15.76 1.77
C VAL A 297 6.40 -14.87 2.19
N HIS A 298 6.18 -13.57 2.18
CA HIS A 298 7.17 -12.57 2.53
C HIS A 298 6.69 -11.64 3.65
N PRO A 299 7.58 -11.04 4.45
CA PRO A 299 7.22 -10.10 5.50
C PRO A 299 6.42 -8.86 5.02
N ASP A 300 6.66 -8.42 3.79
CA ASP A 300 5.88 -7.44 3.03
C ASP A 300 6.22 -7.49 1.53
N THR A 301 5.66 -6.59 0.74
CA THR A 301 5.83 -6.54 -0.73
C THR A 301 7.26 -6.26 -1.21
N TYR A 302 8.17 -5.88 -0.35
CA TYR A 302 9.54 -5.48 -0.73
C TYR A 302 10.61 -6.48 -0.30
N TRP A 303 10.20 -7.56 0.39
CA TRP A 303 11.09 -8.61 0.89
C TRP A 303 11.17 -9.84 -0.02
N TRP A 304 11.04 -9.68 -1.32
CA TRP A 304 11.03 -10.80 -2.30
C TRP A 304 12.27 -11.70 -2.24
N GLN A 305 13.36 -11.23 -1.66
CA GLN A 305 14.58 -12.02 -1.47
C GLN A 305 14.53 -12.95 -0.24
N HIS A 306 13.52 -12.80 0.61
CA HIS A 306 13.36 -13.54 1.85
C HIS A 306 11.97 -14.14 1.94
N SER A 307 11.88 -15.43 1.66
CA SER A 307 10.67 -16.21 1.92
C SER A 307 10.66 -16.70 3.37
N VAL A 308 9.52 -16.63 4.00
CA VAL A 308 9.29 -17.16 5.36
C VAL A 308 8.45 -18.44 5.34
N GLY A 309 8.13 -18.93 4.14
CA GLY A 309 7.39 -20.15 3.90
C GLY A 309 6.66 -20.12 2.55
N ASN A 310 6.05 -21.25 2.14
CA ASN A 310 5.32 -21.34 0.88
C ASN A 310 3.95 -21.98 1.10
N VAL A 311 2.88 -21.28 0.68
CA VAL A 311 1.49 -21.72 0.87
C VAL A 311 1.08 -22.96 0.06
N ARG A 312 1.92 -23.44 -0.87
CA ARG A 312 1.72 -24.74 -1.54
C ARG A 312 2.06 -25.92 -0.63
N ARG A 313 2.89 -25.71 0.40
CA ARG A 313 3.46 -26.77 1.25
C ARG A 313 2.94 -26.72 2.67
N THR A 314 2.68 -25.52 3.16
CA THR A 314 2.38 -25.27 4.59
C THR A 314 1.31 -24.20 4.66
N SER A 315 0.33 -24.34 5.54
CA SER A 315 -0.75 -23.37 5.67
C SER A 315 -0.23 -21.98 6.06
N PHE A 316 -0.88 -20.94 5.57
CA PHE A 316 -0.54 -19.55 5.95
C PHE A 316 -0.61 -19.36 7.47
N ARG A 317 -1.59 -20.01 8.12
CA ARG A 317 -1.74 -19.98 9.57
C ARG A 317 -0.51 -20.54 10.28
N GLU A 318 0.00 -21.68 9.82
CA GLU A 318 1.22 -22.29 10.38
C GLU A 318 2.44 -21.39 10.14
N ILE A 319 2.64 -20.90 8.90
CA ILE A 319 3.76 -20.00 8.52
C ILE A 319 3.74 -18.72 9.35
N TRP A 320 2.57 -18.11 9.50
CA TRP A 320 2.48 -16.76 10.04
C TRP A 320 2.23 -16.72 11.56
N LEU A 321 1.47 -17.66 12.10
CA LEU A 321 1.02 -17.59 13.50
C LEU A 321 1.63 -18.68 14.39
N GLU A 322 1.67 -19.92 13.92
CA GLU A 322 1.97 -21.07 14.78
C GLU A 322 3.46 -21.39 14.85
N ARG A 323 4.15 -21.34 13.70
CA ARG A 323 5.59 -21.65 13.58
C ARG A 323 6.31 -20.58 12.77
N PRO A 324 6.30 -19.31 13.22
CA PRO A 324 6.88 -18.22 12.48
C PRO A 324 8.38 -18.38 12.32
N ASP A 325 8.86 -18.06 11.13
CA ASP A 325 10.28 -17.98 10.82
C ASP A 325 10.99 -17.02 11.80
N PRO A 326 12.26 -17.27 12.18
CA PRO A 326 13.05 -16.39 13.05
C PRO A 326 13.07 -14.92 12.60
N LEU A 327 13.05 -14.66 11.29
CA LEU A 327 12.95 -13.30 10.74
C LEU A 327 11.64 -12.63 11.16
N LEU A 328 10.50 -13.35 11.09
CA LEU A 328 9.22 -12.79 11.54
C LEU A 328 9.23 -12.47 13.03
N LEU A 329 9.84 -13.31 13.85
CA LEU A 329 9.98 -13.08 15.30
C LEU A 329 10.76 -11.80 15.56
N ARG A 330 11.89 -11.58 14.86
CA ARG A 330 12.69 -10.37 14.98
C ARG A 330 11.93 -9.13 14.48
N LEU A 331 11.23 -9.23 13.34
CA LEU A 331 10.43 -8.13 12.81
C LEU A 331 9.25 -7.74 13.71
N ARG A 332 8.78 -8.64 14.58
CA ARG A 332 7.69 -8.40 15.54
C ARG A 332 8.14 -7.78 16.85
N GLN A 333 9.44 -7.69 17.10
CA GLN A 333 9.94 -6.98 18.28
C GLN A 333 9.52 -5.51 18.25
N HIS A 334 9.20 -4.95 19.43
CA HIS A 334 8.84 -3.55 19.56
C HIS A 334 9.42 -2.96 20.86
N PRO A 335 10.34 -1.99 20.76
CA PRO A 335 11.02 -1.58 19.55
C PRO A 335 11.91 -2.70 18.96
N ARG A 336 12.13 -2.66 17.64
CA ARG A 336 13.02 -3.61 16.97
C ARG A 336 14.48 -3.37 17.35
N GLU A 337 15.25 -4.45 17.39
CA GLU A 337 16.71 -4.37 17.41
C GLU A 337 17.22 -3.98 16.03
N ILE A 338 17.57 -2.73 15.85
CA ILE A 338 18.04 -2.16 14.59
C ILE A 338 19.42 -1.53 14.84
N GLY A 339 20.37 -1.79 13.94
CA GLY A 339 21.70 -1.23 14.03
C GLY A 339 21.81 0.23 13.54
N GLY A 340 23.01 0.80 13.67
CA GLY A 340 23.33 2.14 13.19
C GLY A 340 22.63 3.25 13.98
N ARG A 341 22.34 4.37 13.33
CA ARG A 341 21.74 5.54 13.99
C ARG A 341 20.38 5.30 14.65
N CYS A 342 19.69 4.24 14.24
CA CYS A 342 18.39 3.90 14.81
C CYS A 342 18.46 3.38 16.25
N THR A 343 19.61 2.82 16.66
CA THR A 343 19.81 2.28 18.02
C THR A 343 19.62 3.34 19.09
N GLU A 344 20.03 4.58 18.81
CA GLU A 344 19.96 5.72 19.74
C GLU A 344 18.82 6.69 19.39
N CYS A 345 17.95 6.30 18.44
CA CYS A 345 16.91 7.20 17.96
C CYS A 345 15.77 7.31 18.97
N HIS A 346 15.54 8.51 19.47
CA HIS A 346 14.43 8.83 20.38
C HIS A 346 13.04 8.41 19.83
N TRP A 347 12.87 8.42 18.51
CA TRP A 347 11.61 8.11 17.84
C TRP A 347 11.44 6.65 17.45
N LEU A 348 12.36 5.76 17.85
CA LEU A 348 12.29 4.34 17.47
C LEU A 348 10.98 3.69 17.94
N GLY A 349 10.44 4.06 19.09
CA GLY A 349 9.18 3.56 19.60
C GLY A 349 7.95 3.92 18.73
N ILE A 350 8.04 4.96 17.91
CA ILE A 350 6.98 5.37 16.97
C ILE A 350 7.23 4.79 15.57
N CYS A 351 8.46 4.97 15.04
CA CYS A 351 8.81 4.57 13.67
C CYS A 351 9.02 3.05 13.52
N ASN A 352 9.64 2.42 14.51
CA ASN A 352 10.03 1.00 14.56
C ASN A 352 10.85 0.54 13.34
N GLY A 353 11.65 1.46 12.76
CA GLY A 353 12.48 1.22 11.58
C GLY A 353 11.74 1.42 10.26
N ASN A 354 12.50 1.40 9.17
CA ASN A 354 12.00 1.64 7.83
C ASN A 354 12.44 0.51 6.88
N THR A 355 11.55 0.06 6.01
CA THR A 355 11.80 -1.03 5.04
C THR A 355 12.23 -0.53 3.66
N ARG A 356 12.74 0.69 3.54
CA ARG A 356 13.21 1.27 2.26
C ARG A 356 14.52 0.66 1.73
N THR A 357 15.06 -0.33 2.40
CA THR A 357 16.38 -0.93 2.05
C THR A 357 16.24 -2.09 1.09
#